data_9e968a20a816766255c8306f791c5033
#
_entry.id   9e968a20a816766255c8306f791c5033
#
_cell.length_a   1.000
_cell.length_b   1.000
_cell.length_c   1.000
_cell.angle_alpha   90.00
_cell.angle_beta   90.00
_cell.angle_gamma   90.00
#
_symmetry.space_group_name_H-M   'P 1'
#
loop_
_entity.id
_entity.type
_entity.pdbx_description
1 polymer ?
#
loop_
_entity_poly.entity_id
_entity_poly.type
_entity_poly.pdbx_seq_one_letter_code
_entity_poly.pdbx_strand_id
1 'polypeptide(L)'
;MPADALPDHSVRGVSVYTLSDTASDAQTAALAQRENAADRFGVANFRNAPPEVARILASLVRQETRVGSARMAHSVVGALGQEVPLLSNPARHAGFVVLKAADIPSVLVEMGFMSNRADEAALRRPAHRVKVATAMKQAVDAYFQRA
;
A
#
# COMPACT_ATOMS: atom_id res chain seq x y z
N MET A 1 -9.56 -0.57 -3.86
CA MET A 1 -8.71 0.35 -3.07
C MET A 1 -9.52 0.80 -1.88
N PRO A 2 -9.03 0.60 -0.66
CA PRO A 2 -9.75 0.95 0.55
C PRO A 2 -9.74 2.46 0.84
N ALA A 3 -10.59 2.88 1.77
CA ALA A 3 -10.58 4.18 2.40
C ALA A 3 -10.88 3.96 3.88
N ASP A 4 -10.00 4.45 4.73
CA ASP A 4 -10.05 4.19 6.17
C ASP A 4 -10.87 5.24 6.94
N ALA A 5 -11.10 5.00 8.21
CA ALA A 5 -11.74 5.93 9.14
C ALA A 5 -10.91 6.04 10.42
N LEU A 6 -10.61 7.25 10.82
CA LEU A 6 -9.82 7.58 12.00
C LEU A 6 -10.63 8.41 13.00
N PRO A 7 -10.28 8.33 14.32
CA PRO A 7 -10.87 9.21 15.32
C PRO A 7 -10.59 10.69 15.06
N ASP A 8 -9.42 11.02 14.50
CA ASP A 8 -9.07 12.38 14.07
C ASP A 8 -9.64 12.67 12.68
N HIS A 9 -10.72 13.42 12.61
CA HIS A 9 -11.41 13.78 11.38
C HIS A 9 -10.67 14.82 10.52
N SER A 10 -9.58 15.40 11.01
CA SER A 10 -8.73 16.32 10.23
C SER A 10 -7.78 15.58 9.29
N VAL A 11 -7.51 14.31 9.54
CA VAL A 11 -6.63 13.47 8.70
C VAL A 11 -7.30 13.22 7.36
N ARG A 12 -6.59 13.53 6.28
CA ARG A 12 -7.07 13.40 4.92
C ARG A 12 -5.95 13.15 3.91
N GLY A 13 -6.33 12.73 2.72
CA GLY A 13 -5.45 12.54 1.57
C GLY A 13 -5.07 11.11 1.33
N VAL A 14 -4.55 10.86 0.14
CA VAL A 14 -4.10 9.53 -0.31
C VAL A 14 -2.80 9.15 0.38
N SER A 15 -2.68 7.88 0.73
CA SER A 15 -1.45 7.29 1.25
C SER A 15 -1.16 5.93 0.60
N VAL A 16 0.11 5.56 0.57
CA VAL A 16 0.58 4.32 -0.04
C VAL A 16 1.46 3.59 0.96
N TYR A 17 1.16 2.32 1.19
CA TYR A 17 1.84 1.50 2.18
C TYR A 17 2.57 0.34 1.54
N THR A 18 3.75 0.03 2.07
CA THR A 18 4.54 -1.15 1.75
C THR A 18 4.71 -2.05 2.96
N LEU A 19 5.08 -3.31 2.74
CA LEU A 19 5.35 -4.26 3.81
C LEU A 19 6.68 -3.96 4.49
N SER A 20 6.68 -3.92 5.83
CA SER A 20 7.87 -3.86 6.66
C SER A 20 7.61 -4.53 8.01
N ASP A 21 8.67 -5.03 8.63
CA ASP A 21 8.60 -5.58 9.98
C ASP A 21 8.41 -4.48 11.04
N THR A 22 8.76 -3.23 10.70
CA THR A 22 8.58 -2.05 11.55
C THR A 22 7.62 -1.07 10.90
N ALA A 23 6.77 -0.41 11.67
CA ALA A 23 5.87 0.64 11.19
C ALA A 23 6.58 1.99 11.09
N SER A 24 6.21 2.81 10.11
CA SER A 24 6.69 4.19 9.93
C SER A 24 6.38 5.08 11.13
N ASP A 25 5.20 4.88 11.70
CA ASP A 25 4.64 5.67 12.80
C ASP A 25 3.53 4.89 13.51
N ALA A 26 3.08 5.43 14.66
CA ALA A 26 2.03 4.80 15.47
C ALA A 26 0.68 4.69 14.74
N GLN A 27 0.33 5.68 13.93
CA GLN A 27 -0.90 5.67 13.14
C GLN A 27 -0.88 4.55 12.11
N THR A 28 0.24 4.37 11.40
CA THR A 28 0.42 3.30 10.42
C THR A 28 0.45 1.92 11.09
N ALA A 29 1.02 1.79 12.29
CA ALA A 29 0.96 0.55 13.07
C ALA A 29 -0.49 0.19 13.44
N ALA A 30 -1.28 1.16 13.90
CA ALA A 30 -2.68 0.96 14.24
C ALA A 30 -3.54 0.60 13.01
N LEU A 31 -3.28 1.21 11.86
CA LEU A 31 -3.92 0.87 10.60
C LEU A 31 -3.61 -0.59 10.21
N ALA A 32 -2.34 -1.00 10.25
CA ALA A 32 -1.95 -2.37 9.92
C ALA A 32 -2.62 -3.39 10.85
N GLN A 33 -2.76 -3.10 12.14
CA GLN A 33 -3.46 -3.98 13.07
C GLN A 33 -4.95 -4.16 12.70
N ARG A 34 -5.63 -3.09 12.27
CA ARG A 34 -7.05 -3.15 11.86
C ARG A 34 -7.21 -3.92 10.56
N GLU A 35 -6.41 -3.63 9.55
CA GLU A 35 -6.43 -4.35 8.27
C GLU A 35 -6.13 -5.83 8.46
N ASN A 36 -5.12 -6.18 9.24
CA ASN A 36 -4.76 -7.58 9.54
C ASN A 36 -5.86 -8.32 10.32
N ALA A 37 -6.66 -7.62 11.12
CA ALA A 37 -7.80 -8.22 11.82
C ALA A 37 -8.95 -8.53 10.85
N ALA A 38 -9.12 -7.76 9.78
CA ALA A 38 -10.11 -8.01 8.73
C ALA A 38 -9.69 -9.18 7.81
N ASP A 39 -8.39 -9.37 7.59
CA ASP A 39 -7.82 -10.34 6.66
C ASP A 39 -7.59 -11.75 7.24
N ARG A 40 -8.30 -12.15 8.29
CA ARG A 40 -8.09 -13.45 8.97
C ARG A 40 -8.29 -14.72 8.10
N PHE A 41 -8.57 -14.60 6.82
CA PHE A 41 -8.98 -15.71 5.95
C PHE A 41 -8.04 -16.05 4.78
N GLY A 42 -6.76 -15.66 4.79
CA GLY A 42 -5.90 -15.94 3.65
C GLY A 42 -4.41 -16.07 3.95
N VAL A 43 -3.95 -17.26 4.33
CA VAL A 43 -2.50 -17.57 4.35
C VAL A 43 -2.21 -18.76 3.44
N ALA A 44 -1.49 -18.52 2.34
CA ALA A 44 -0.96 -19.58 1.48
C ALA A 44 0.32 -20.19 2.08
N ASN A 45 0.37 -21.52 2.15
CA ASN A 45 1.50 -22.30 2.66
C ASN A 45 2.45 -22.70 1.52
N PHE A 46 3.73 -22.38 1.70
CA PHE A 46 4.83 -22.92 0.86
C PHE A 46 5.44 -24.16 1.52
N ARG A 47 5.35 -25.31 0.86
CA ARG A 47 6.03 -26.54 1.26
C ARG A 47 6.86 -27.05 0.08
N ASN A 48 8.16 -27.32 0.31
CA ASN A 48 9.10 -28.20 -0.36
C ASN A 48 10.40 -27.52 -0.88
N ALA A 49 11.33 -27.20 0.03
CA ALA A 49 12.75 -27.01 -0.29
C ALA A 49 13.62 -27.32 0.95
N PRO A 50 14.92 -27.69 0.79
CA PRO A 50 15.86 -27.88 1.93
C PRO A 50 15.97 -26.60 2.75
N PRO A 51 15.99 -26.66 4.10
CA PRO A 51 15.76 -25.49 4.97
C PRO A 51 16.77 -24.34 4.80
N GLU A 52 18.04 -24.63 4.53
CA GLU A 52 19.07 -23.58 4.45
C GLU A 52 19.10 -22.85 3.11
N VAL A 53 19.02 -23.59 2.02
CA VAL A 53 18.98 -23.02 0.66
C VAL A 53 17.68 -22.26 0.46
N ALA A 54 16.55 -22.78 0.96
CA ALA A 54 15.26 -22.12 0.93
C ALA A 54 15.26 -20.79 1.70
N ARG A 55 15.99 -20.68 2.81
CA ARG A 55 16.14 -19.43 3.59
C ARG A 55 16.90 -18.36 2.83
N ILE A 56 17.99 -18.71 2.17
CA ILE A 56 18.83 -17.75 1.41
C ILE A 56 18.05 -17.26 0.18
N LEU A 57 17.48 -18.16 -0.61
CA LEU A 57 16.66 -17.80 -1.76
C LEU A 57 15.43 -16.97 -1.37
N ALA A 58 14.73 -17.36 -0.31
CA ALA A 58 13.60 -16.61 0.20
C ALA A 58 13.98 -15.23 0.74
N SER A 59 15.20 -15.04 1.26
CA SER A 59 15.66 -13.72 1.70
C SER A 59 16.01 -12.80 0.54
N LEU A 60 16.63 -13.33 -0.52
CA LEU A 60 16.94 -12.58 -1.74
C LEU A 60 15.67 -12.17 -2.49
N VAL A 61 14.73 -13.09 -2.69
CA VAL A 61 13.43 -12.82 -3.32
C VAL A 61 12.67 -11.75 -2.52
N ARG A 62 12.64 -11.87 -1.19
CA ARG A 62 12.00 -10.85 -0.33
C ARG A 62 12.65 -9.49 -0.44
N GLN A 63 13.97 -9.42 -0.55
CA GLN A 63 14.67 -8.15 -0.72
C GLN A 63 14.35 -7.51 -2.07
N GLU A 64 14.37 -8.27 -3.15
CA GLU A 64 14.00 -7.80 -4.48
C GLU A 64 12.54 -7.33 -4.51
N THR A 65 11.63 -8.10 -3.93
CA THR A 65 10.22 -7.74 -3.79
C THR A 65 10.02 -6.45 -3.00
N ARG A 66 10.77 -6.24 -1.90
CA ARG A 66 10.73 -4.98 -1.13
C ARG A 66 11.19 -3.79 -1.95
N VAL A 67 12.27 -3.93 -2.69
CA VAL A 67 12.78 -2.88 -3.60
C VAL A 67 11.75 -2.57 -4.69
N GLY A 68 11.18 -3.59 -5.30
CA GLY A 68 10.12 -3.44 -6.29
C GLY A 68 8.87 -2.75 -5.72
N SER A 69 8.44 -3.13 -4.52
CA SER A 69 7.30 -2.49 -3.82
C SER A 69 7.59 -1.01 -3.50
N ALA A 70 8.79 -0.68 -3.03
CA ALA A 70 9.18 0.70 -2.76
C ALA A 70 9.18 1.55 -4.06
N ARG A 71 9.69 1.00 -5.16
CA ARG A 71 9.65 1.66 -6.48
C ARG A 71 8.21 1.88 -6.96
N MET A 72 7.33 0.89 -6.80
CA MET A 72 5.91 1.00 -7.13
C MET A 72 5.24 2.07 -6.26
N ALA A 73 5.47 2.06 -4.94
CA ALA A 73 4.94 3.08 -4.04
C ALA A 73 5.35 4.50 -4.44
N HIS A 74 6.62 4.69 -4.79
CA HIS A 74 7.13 5.98 -5.28
C HIS A 74 6.44 6.42 -6.58
N SER A 75 6.27 5.51 -7.53
CA SER A 75 5.56 5.77 -8.79
C SER A 75 4.10 6.17 -8.55
N VAL A 76 3.40 5.45 -7.65
CA VAL A 76 2.00 5.71 -7.29
C VAL A 76 1.86 7.08 -6.60
N VAL A 77 2.71 7.38 -5.61
CA VAL A 77 2.71 8.68 -4.92
C VAL A 77 2.97 9.82 -5.90
N GLY A 78 3.92 9.66 -6.80
CA GLY A 78 4.24 10.67 -7.82
C GLY A 78 3.06 10.96 -8.76
N ALA A 79 2.39 9.93 -9.25
CA ALA A 79 1.25 10.07 -10.15
C ALA A 79 0.01 10.64 -9.44
N LEU A 80 -0.34 10.13 -8.27
CA LEU A 80 -1.50 10.59 -7.50
C LEU A 80 -1.31 12.01 -6.98
N GLY A 81 -0.10 12.40 -6.60
CA GLY A 81 0.19 13.74 -6.08
C GLY A 81 -0.04 14.88 -7.07
N GLN A 82 -0.10 14.58 -8.37
CA GLN A 82 -0.44 15.55 -9.41
C GLN A 82 -1.96 15.77 -9.55
N GLU A 83 -2.77 14.82 -9.09
CA GLU A 83 -4.20 14.79 -9.36
C GLU A 83 -5.07 14.98 -8.11
N VAL A 84 -4.58 14.56 -6.95
CA VAL A 84 -5.37 14.51 -5.71
C VAL A 84 -4.53 14.87 -4.49
N PRO A 85 -5.15 15.35 -3.38
CA PRO A 85 -4.44 15.60 -2.14
C PRO A 85 -3.81 14.34 -1.57
N LEU A 86 -2.56 14.45 -1.13
CA LEU A 86 -1.82 13.40 -0.43
C LEU A 86 -1.82 13.63 1.08
N LEU A 87 -1.78 12.53 1.82
CA LEU A 87 -1.49 12.56 3.26
C LEU A 87 -0.07 13.09 3.48
N SER A 88 0.17 13.75 4.61
CA SER A 88 1.52 14.11 5.07
C SER A 88 2.39 12.84 5.16
N ASN A 89 3.57 12.84 4.55
CA ASN A 89 4.40 11.65 4.37
C ASN A 89 3.59 10.47 3.81
N PRO A 90 3.17 10.54 2.54
CA PRO A 90 2.19 9.60 1.97
C PRO A 90 2.74 8.19 1.75
N ALA A 91 4.05 8.02 1.59
CA ALA A 91 4.70 6.73 1.49
C ALA A 91 5.07 6.21 2.89
N ARG A 92 4.41 5.15 3.33
CA ARG A 92 4.53 4.57 4.66
C ARG A 92 4.73 3.07 4.60
N HIS A 93 5.05 2.45 5.72
CA HIS A 93 5.25 1.01 5.81
C HIS A 93 4.83 0.45 7.17
N ALA A 94 4.37 -0.80 7.19
CA ALA A 94 4.09 -1.58 8.38
C ALA A 94 3.91 -3.07 8.04
N GLY A 95 3.58 -3.88 9.04
CA GLY A 95 3.38 -5.33 8.91
C GLY A 95 2.01 -5.72 8.34
N PHE A 96 1.65 -5.22 7.16
CA PHE A 96 0.39 -5.56 6.49
C PHE A 96 0.39 -7.00 5.98
N VAL A 97 -0.53 -7.82 6.47
CA VAL A 97 -0.65 -9.24 6.06
C VAL A 97 -1.02 -9.35 4.58
N VAL A 98 -1.90 -8.49 4.08
CA VAL A 98 -2.33 -8.46 2.68
C VAL A 98 -1.16 -8.24 1.70
N LEU A 99 -0.05 -7.66 2.15
CA LEU A 99 1.14 -7.40 1.35
C LEU A 99 2.23 -8.50 1.47
N LYS A 100 1.94 -9.60 2.15
CA LYS A 100 2.90 -10.70 2.37
C LYS A 100 3.05 -11.65 1.18
N ALA A 101 3.03 -11.14 -0.04
CA ALA A 101 3.48 -11.90 -1.22
C ALA A 101 5.01 -11.94 -1.23
N ALA A 102 5.60 -13.13 -1.25
CA ALA A 102 7.06 -13.28 -1.14
C ALA A 102 7.81 -12.83 -2.41
N ASP A 103 7.17 -12.94 -3.56
CA ASP A 103 7.75 -12.85 -4.89
C ASP A 103 7.09 -11.78 -5.80
N ILE A 104 6.09 -11.07 -5.29
CA ILE A 104 5.34 -10.08 -6.07
C ILE A 104 5.44 -8.71 -5.39
N PRO A 105 6.04 -7.69 -6.03
CA PRO A 105 5.99 -6.31 -5.55
C PRO A 105 4.55 -5.87 -5.33
N SER A 106 4.24 -5.40 -4.12
CA SER A 106 2.88 -5.10 -3.70
C SER A 106 2.81 -3.81 -2.91
N VAL A 107 1.76 -3.04 -3.12
CA VAL A 107 1.45 -1.82 -2.38
C VAL A 107 -0.03 -1.78 -1.99
N LEU A 108 -0.32 -1.20 -0.84
CA LEU A 108 -1.68 -0.89 -0.40
C LEU A 108 -1.90 0.61 -0.59
N VAL A 109 -2.94 0.98 -1.33
CA VAL A 109 -3.28 2.38 -1.59
C VAL A 109 -4.57 2.72 -0.88
N GLU A 110 -4.49 3.63 0.09
CA GLU A 110 -5.64 4.24 0.74
C GLU A 110 -6.01 5.52 -0.01
N MET A 111 -7.22 5.58 -0.58
CA MET A 111 -7.67 6.71 -1.41
C MET A 111 -8.05 7.96 -0.61
N GLY A 112 -8.07 7.88 0.69
CA GLY A 112 -8.48 8.93 1.62
C GLY A 112 -9.14 8.36 2.86
N PHE A 113 -9.73 9.23 3.66
CA PHE A 113 -10.33 8.85 4.94
C PHE A 113 -11.83 9.15 4.95
N MET A 114 -12.65 8.14 5.16
CA MET A 114 -14.11 8.27 5.25
C MET A 114 -14.54 9.11 6.46
N SER A 115 -13.70 9.23 7.46
CA SER A 115 -13.89 10.12 8.61
C SER A 115 -13.68 11.60 8.30
N ASN A 116 -13.04 11.94 7.18
CA ASN A 116 -12.86 13.32 6.72
C ASN A 116 -13.94 13.67 5.69
N ARG A 117 -14.71 14.74 5.96
CA ARG A 117 -15.83 15.17 5.10
C ARG A 117 -15.40 15.49 3.66
N ALA A 118 -14.23 16.09 3.48
CA ALA A 118 -13.74 16.46 2.15
C ALA A 118 -13.33 15.22 1.35
N ASP A 119 -12.66 14.25 1.97
CA ASP A 119 -12.29 12.98 1.34
C ASP A 119 -13.54 12.14 1.03
N GLU A 120 -14.49 12.04 1.97
CA GLU A 120 -15.75 11.34 1.74
C GLU A 120 -16.52 11.95 0.54
N ALA A 121 -16.66 13.27 0.51
CA ALA A 121 -17.33 13.95 -0.59
C ALA A 121 -16.61 13.75 -1.94
N ALA A 122 -15.27 13.77 -1.95
CA ALA A 122 -14.47 13.50 -3.13
C ALA A 122 -14.66 12.06 -3.63
N LEU A 123 -14.60 11.07 -2.75
CA LEU A 123 -14.75 9.65 -3.09
C LEU A 123 -16.14 9.31 -3.62
N ARG A 124 -17.18 10.06 -3.23
CA ARG A 124 -18.53 9.92 -3.78
C ARG A 124 -18.65 10.39 -5.23
N ARG A 125 -17.79 11.29 -5.69
CA ARG A 125 -17.83 11.84 -7.06
C ARG A 125 -17.19 10.88 -8.07
N PRO A 126 -17.92 10.46 -9.13
CA PRO A 126 -17.35 9.62 -10.18
C PRO A 126 -16.10 10.21 -10.85
N ALA A 127 -16.10 11.53 -11.11
CA ALA A 127 -14.97 12.21 -11.73
C ALA A 127 -13.68 12.11 -10.89
N HIS A 128 -13.78 12.19 -9.56
CA HIS A 128 -12.64 12.00 -8.66
C HIS A 128 -12.11 10.55 -8.73
N ARG A 129 -12.99 9.56 -8.71
CA ARG A 129 -12.59 8.16 -8.83
C ARG A 129 -11.91 7.85 -10.16
N VAL A 130 -12.35 8.46 -11.26
CA VAL A 130 -11.71 8.35 -12.58
C VAL A 130 -10.30 8.95 -12.55
N LYS A 131 -10.10 10.11 -11.91
CA LYS A 131 -8.76 10.71 -11.73
C LYS A 131 -7.82 9.76 -10.98
N VAL A 132 -8.27 9.21 -9.87
CA VAL A 132 -7.48 8.23 -9.08
C VAL A 132 -7.15 7.00 -9.94
N ALA A 133 -8.12 6.42 -10.61
CA ALA A 133 -7.91 5.24 -11.47
C ALA A 133 -6.93 5.52 -12.62
N THR A 134 -7.03 6.69 -13.26
CA THR A 134 -6.13 7.10 -14.34
C THR A 134 -4.70 7.28 -13.83
N ALA A 135 -4.53 7.95 -12.69
CA ALA A 135 -3.21 8.13 -12.07
C ALA A 135 -2.58 6.78 -11.65
N MET A 136 -3.39 5.88 -11.11
CA MET A 136 -2.95 4.52 -10.77
C MET A 136 -2.49 3.75 -12.01
N LYS A 137 -3.26 3.80 -13.09
CA LYS A 137 -2.87 3.19 -14.37
C LYS A 137 -1.54 3.74 -14.87
N GLN A 138 -1.36 5.06 -14.87
CA GLN A 138 -0.11 5.71 -15.28
C GLN A 138 1.08 5.27 -14.42
N ALA A 139 0.88 5.15 -13.09
CA ALA A 139 1.91 4.68 -12.17
C ALA A 139 2.35 3.24 -12.47
N VAL A 140 1.41 2.35 -12.75
CA VAL A 140 1.66 0.95 -13.11
C VAL A 140 2.39 0.87 -14.45
N ASP A 141 1.91 1.57 -15.46
CA ASP A 141 2.54 1.61 -16.77
C ASP A 141 4.00 2.12 -16.68
N ALA A 142 4.22 3.21 -15.93
CA ALA A 142 5.57 3.75 -15.72
C ALA A 142 6.49 2.80 -14.95
N TYR A 143 5.95 2.03 -14.03
CA TYR A 143 6.71 1.01 -13.29
C TYR A 143 7.26 -0.06 -14.24
N PHE A 144 6.42 -0.61 -15.11
CA PHE A 144 6.83 -1.66 -16.05
C PHE A 144 7.68 -1.16 -17.22
N GLN A 145 7.57 0.11 -17.60
CA GLN A 145 8.45 0.71 -18.62
C GLN A 145 9.90 0.91 -18.13
N ARG A 146 10.11 0.97 -16.80
CA ARG A 146 11.43 1.16 -16.17
C ARG A 146 11.99 -0.14 -15.56
N ALA A 147 11.26 -1.22 -15.70
CA ALA A 147 11.67 -2.52 -15.17
C ALA A 147 12.72 -3.18 -16.11
#